data_467167b6fb18cf2b215ac7e34b77944f
#
_entry.id   467167b6fb18cf2b215ac7e34b77944f
#
_cell.length_a   1.000
_cell.length_b   1.000
_cell.length_c   1.000
_cell.angle_alpha   90.00
_cell.angle_beta   90.00
_cell.angle_gamma   90.00
#
_symmetry.space_group_name_H-M   'P 1'
#
loop_
_entity.id
_entity.type
_entity.pdbx_description
1 polymer ?
#
loop_
_entity_poly.entity_id
_entity_poly.type
_entity_poly.pdbx_seq_one_letter_code
_entity_poly.pdbx_strand_id
1 'polypeptide(L)' 'MSTRVDAWIWAIRLTKTRSAAGAACRGGHVRVNGATAKPAQPVVPGDEVRVRLNGRERVVEVTKTISKRVSAPMAAECYI' A
#
# COMPACT_ATOMS: atom_id res chain seq x y z
N MET A 1 -15.10 -3.98 -1.32
CA MET A 1 -14.85 -2.54 -1.49
C MET A 1 -13.39 -2.33 -1.83
N SER A 2 -13.09 -1.28 -2.53
CA SER A 2 -11.72 -0.97 -2.93
C SER A 2 -11.23 0.28 -2.22
N THR A 3 -9.90 0.44 -2.14
CA THR A 3 -9.24 1.61 -1.56
C THR A 3 -8.10 1.99 -2.50
N ARG A 4 -7.82 3.28 -2.63
CA ARG A 4 -6.66 3.74 -3.42
C ARG A 4 -5.39 3.13 -2.82
N VAL A 5 -4.48 2.70 -3.69
CA VAL A 5 -3.24 2.05 -3.21
C VAL A 5 -2.39 3.00 -2.36
N ASP A 6 -2.33 4.30 -2.69
CA ASP A 6 -1.58 5.26 -1.90
C ASP A 6 -2.17 5.41 -0.49
N ALA A 7 -3.50 5.43 -0.38
CA ALA A 7 -4.15 5.47 0.92
C ALA A 7 -3.92 4.19 1.71
N TRP A 8 -3.99 3.05 1.04
CA TRP A 8 -3.85 1.76 1.71
C TRP A 8 -2.44 1.53 2.26
N ILE A 9 -1.39 1.81 1.48
CA ILE A 9 -0.01 1.60 1.95
C ILE A 9 0.35 2.55 3.10
N TRP A 10 -0.22 3.77 3.11
CA TRP A 10 -0.08 4.66 4.24
C TRP A 10 -0.89 4.16 5.44
N ALA A 11 -2.11 3.70 5.22
CA ALA A 11 -2.99 3.22 6.28
C ALA A 11 -2.38 2.04 7.05
N ILE A 12 -1.71 1.12 6.35
CA ILE A 12 -1.06 -0.02 6.99
C ILE A 12 0.38 0.28 7.44
N ARG A 13 0.76 1.56 7.44
CA ARG A 13 2.02 2.06 7.99
C ARG A 13 3.27 1.65 7.22
N LEU A 14 3.15 1.35 5.94
CA LEU A 14 4.32 1.10 5.08
C LEU A 14 5.05 2.40 4.72
N THR A 15 4.35 3.55 4.76
CA THR A 15 4.95 4.87 4.63
C THR A 15 4.60 5.72 5.84
N LYS A 16 5.43 6.70 6.15
CA LYS A 16 5.24 7.58 7.32
C LYS A 16 4.11 8.58 7.10
N THR A 17 3.92 9.05 5.86
CA THR A 17 2.92 10.06 5.54
C THR A 17 2.15 9.64 4.30
N ARG A 18 0.95 10.22 4.12
CA ARG A 18 0.15 10.02 2.93
C ARG A 18 0.86 10.57 1.69
N SER A 19 1.54 11.69 1.84
CA SER A 19 2.32 12.29 0.75
C SER A 19 3.45 11.37 0.29
N ALA A 20 4.14 10.71 1.23
CA ALA A 20 5.20 9.76 0.91
C ALA A 20 4.64 8.57 0.12
N ALA A 21 3.43 8.11 0.46
CA ALA A 21 2.78 7.03 -0.27
C ALA A 21 2.49 7.43 -1.73
N GLY A 22 1.94 8.62 -1.93
CA GLY A 22 1.71 9.14 -3.28
C GLY A 22 2.99 9.31 -4.08
N ALA A 23 4.04 9.83 -3.44
CA ALA A 23 5.34 10.00 -4.07
C ALA A 23 5.95 8.66 -4.47
N ALA A 24 5.82 7.64 -3.64
CA ALA A 24 6.30 6.29 -3.95
C ALA A 24 5.60 5.73 -5.19
N CYS A 25 4.30 5.92 -5.30
CA CYS A 25 3.55 5.49 -6.49
C CYS A 25 4.02 6.23 -7.74
N ARG A 26 4.13 7.57 -7.66
CA ARG A 26 4.57 8.39 -8.80
C ARG A 26 6.01 8.08 -9.21
N GLY A 27 6.84 7.69 -8.26
CA GLY A 27 8.22 7.30 -8.53
C GLY A 27 8.40 5.90 -9.10
N GLY A 28 7.31 5.15 -9.27
CA GLY A 28 7.38 3.79 -9.81
C GLY A 28 7.80 2.74 -8.79
N HIS A 29 7.72 3.07 -7.49
CA HIS A 29 8.17 2.18 -6.41
C HIS A 29 7.06 1.27 -5.89
N VAL A 30 5.85 1.38 -6.41
CA VAL A 30 4.71 0.58 -5.98
C VAL A 30 4.16 -0.19 -7.17
N ARG A 31 3.96 -1.51 -6.98
CA ARG A 31 3.34 -2.36 -7.98
C ARG A 31 2.14 -3.09 -7.38
N VAL A 32 1.10 -3.24 -8.17
CA VAL A 32 -0.07 -4.02 -7.80
C VAL A 32 -0.17 -5.17 -8.79
N ASN A 33 -0.11 -6.40 -8.29
CA ASN A 33 -0.13 -7.61 -9.12
C ASN A 33 0.93 -7.58 -10.22
N GLY A 34 2.11 -7.05 -9.91
CA GLY A 34 3.25 -6.99 -10.82
C GLY A 34 3.29 -5.80 -11.75
N ALA A 35 2.24 -4.97 -11.81
CA ALA A 35 2.20 -3.80 -12.68
C ALA A 35 2.42 -2.52 -11.87
N THR A 36 3.19 -1.58 -12.43
CA THR A 36 3.42 -0.29 -11.78
C THR A 36 2.08 0.40 -11.52
N ALA A 37 1.87 0.83 -10.27
CA ALA A 37 0.62 1.43 -9.84
C ALA A 37 0.68 2.94 -9.83
N LYS A 38 -0.42 3.58 -10.25
CA LYS A 38 -0.63 5.01 -10.03
C LYS A 38 -1.20 5.21 -8.62
N PRO A 39 -1.02 6.41 -8.01
CA PRO A 39 -1.53 6.65 -6.66
C PRO A 39 -3.00 6.32 -6.47
N ALA A 40 -3.83 6.62 -7.44
CA ALA A 40 -5.28 6.42 -7.34
C ALA A 40 -5.72 5.00 -7.71
N GLN A 41 -4.81 4.11 -8.07
CA GLN A 41 -5.20 2.76 -8.46
C GLN A 41 -5.88 2.04 -7.29
N PRO A 42 -7.06 1.43 -7.52
CA PRO A 42 -7.76 0.71 -6.46
C PRO A 42 -7.08 -0.62 -6.16
N VAL A 43 -7.14 -1.03 -4.89
CA VAL A 43 -6.77 -2.37 -4.45
C VAL A 43 -7.95 -3.02 -3.75
N VAL A 44 -8.04 -4.33 -3.87
CA VAL A 44 -9.08 -5.15 -3.24
C VAL A 44 -8.43 -6.33 -2.53
N PRO A 45 -9.11 -6.98 -1.58
CA PRO A 45 -8.55 -8.16 -0.92
C PRO A 45 -8.11 -9.21 -1.95
N GLY A 46 -6.93 -9.77 -1.73
CA GLY A 46 -6.32 -10.73 -2.64
C GLY A 46 -5.28 -10.12 -3.57
N ASP A 47 -5.25 -8.80 -3.73
CA ASP A 47 -4.24 -8.14 -4.55
C ASP A 47 -2.86 -8.23 -3.88
N GLU A 48 -1.83 -8.43 -4.68
CA GLU A 48 -0.45 -8.35 -4.22
C GLU A 48 0.07 -6.92 -4.42
N VAL A 49 0.56 -6.33 -3.35
CA VAL A 49 1.15 -4.98 -3.38
C VAL A 49 2.64 -5.08 -3.05
N ARG A 50 3.45 -4.54 -3.95
CA ARG A 50 4.91 -4.50 -3.78
C ARG A 50 5.33 -3.05 -3.61
N VAL A 51 6.02 -2.77 -2.51
CA VAL A 51 6.50 -1.42 -2.19
C VAL A 51 8.01 -1.47 -2.00
N ARG A 52 8.72 -0.62 -2.74
CA ARG A 52 10.17 -0.53 -2.66
C ARG A 52 10.56 0.84 -2.17
N LEU A 53 11.05 0.92 -0.94
CA LEU A 53 11.46 2.16 -0.30
C LEU A 53 12.78 1.98 0.44
N ASN A 54 13.66 2.98 0.35
CA ASN A 54 14.94 3.01 1.07
C ASN A 54 15.78 1.74 0.84
N GLY A 55 15.78 1.23 -0.39
CA GLY A 55 16.52 0.02 -0.73
C GLY A 55 15.90 -1.27 -0.23
N ARG A 56 14.72 -1.20 0.40
CA ARG A 56 13.98 -2.37 0.89
C ARG A 56 12.74 -2.58 0.05
N GLU A 57 12.42 -3.85 -0.19
CA GLU A 57 11.21 -4.23 -0.91
C GLU A 57 10.32 -5.03 0.03
N ARG A 58 9.05 -4.65 0.10
CA ARG A 58 8.02 -5.38 0.83
C ARG A 58 6.98 -5.87 -0.17
N VAL A 59 6.66 -7.15 -0.08
CA VAL A 59 5.59 -7.74 -0.90
C VAL A 59 4.53 -8.24 0.07
N VAL A 60 3.33 -7.71 -0.03
CA VAL A 60 2.24 -8.05 0.89
C VAL A 60 0.97 -8.33 0.10
N GLU A 61 0.11 -9.18 0.67
CA GLU A 61 -1.22 -9.42 0.10
C GLU A 61 -2.24 -8.61 0.88
N VAL A 62 -3.13 -7.93 0.16
CA VAL A 62 -4.22 -7.16 0.78
C VAL A 62 -5.23 -8.12 1.39
N THR A 63 -5.52 -7.96 2.68
CA THR A 63 -6.60 -8.70 3.34
C THR A 63 -7.76 -7.81 3.73
N LYS A 64 -7.48 -6.55 4.08
CA LYS A 64 -8.52 -5.56 4.40
C LYS A 64 -8.22 -4.25 3.71
N THR A 65 -9.23 -3.67 3.05
CA THR A 65 -9.09 -2.40 2.32
C THR A 65 -9.49 -1.26 3.23
N ILE A 66 -8.53 -0.72 3.97
CA ILE A 66 -8.74 0.41 4.85
C ILE A 66 -8.15 1.68 4.24
N SER A 67 -8.76 2.83 4.53
CA SER A 67 -8.30 4.12 4.03
C SER A 67 -7.87 5.06 5.17
N LYS A 68 -8.09 4.68 6.42
CA LYS A 68 -7.66 5.43 7.60
C LYS A 68 -6.47 4.74 8.23
N ARG A 69 -5.51 5.54 8.71
CA ARG A 69 -4.33 4.98 9.35
C ARG A 69 -4.68 4.34 10.68
N VAL A 70 -4.25 3.10 10.85
CA VAL A 70 -4.52 2.31 12.06
C VAL A 70 -3.24 2.10 12.86
N SER A 71 -3.38 1.60 14.09
CA SER A 71 -2.23 1.23 14.92
C SER A 71 -1.43 0.09 14.27
N ALA A 72 -0.17 -0.06 14.67
CA ALA A 72 0.69 -1.11 14.12
C ALA A 72 0.11 -2.52 14.28
N PRO A 73 -0.45 -2.91 15.46
CA PRO A 73 -1.09 -4.22 15.59
C PRO A 73 -2.27 -4.40 14.62
N MET A 74 -3.09 -3.38 14.44
CA MET A 74 -4.23 -3.45 13.53
C MET A 74 -3.76 -3.48 12.07
N ALA A 75 -2.69 -2.76 11.74
CA ALA A 75 -2.13 -2.77 10.40
C ALA A 75 -1.69 -4.18 9.98
N ALA A 76 -1.12 -4.93 10.92
CA ALA A 76 -0.67 -6.30 10.65
C ALA A 76 -1.82 -7.25 10.29
N GLU A 77 -3.07 -6.90 10.62
CA GLU A 77 -4.24 -7.69 10.24
C GLU A 77 -4.77 -7.35 8.85
N CYS A 78 -4.27 -6.31 8.22
CA CYS A 78 -4.76 -5.83 6.92
C CYS A 78 -3.96 -6.40 5.75
N TYR A 79 -2.88 -7.11 6.03
CA TYR A 79 -2.04 -7.71 5.00
C TYR A 79 -1.33 -8.97 5.50
N ILE A 80 -0.84 -9.71 4.55
CA ILE A 80 -0.02 -10.90 4.82
C ILE A 80 1.37 -10.69 4.24
#